data_403da30c12e9c5463a8fa6b01f97fecf
#
_entry.id   403da30c12e9c5463a8fa6b01f97fecf
#
_cell.length_a   1.000
_cell.length_b   1.000
_cell.length_c   1.000
_cell.angle_alpha   90.00
_cell.angle_beta   90.00
_cell.angle_gamma   90.00
#
_symmetry.space_group_name_H-M   'P 1'
#
loop_
_entity.id
_entity.type
_entity.pdbx_description
1 polymer ?
#
loop_
_entity_poly.entity_id
_entity_poly.type
_entity_poly.pdbx_seq_one_letter_code
_entity_poly.pdbx_strand_id
1 'polypeptide(L)'
;MDEAYIENTLSNHGWRNQAITFRGTLASSAYVESSKVQLLPEQKEVITGIAQMGKDCVIVGRNAYVILREYEPLNIFVYASAEAKLKRCTERASAGENLSEKELLRRMKRIDGVRRQTRELMTGSQWGQRDAYQLIVNTTQWEIKQLAQAVAYLADCRFGRKR
;
A
#
# COMPACT_ATOMS: atom_id res chain seq x y z
N MET A 1 -8.98 10.66 -9.27
CA MET A 1 -8.69 9.54 -10.18
C MET A 1 -9.60 8.42 -9.74
N ASP A 2 -10.43 7.98 -10.64
CA ASP A 2 -11.51 7.04 -10.33
C ASP A 2 -10.92 5.64 -10.12
N GLU A 3 -11.43 4.90 -9.15
CA GLU A 3 -11.03 3.52 -8.85
C GLU A 3 -11.17 2.62 -10.09
N ALA A 4 -12.18 2.91 -10.92
CA ALA A 4 -12.40 2.29 -12.22
C ALA A 4 -11.24 2.47 -13.22
N TYR A 5 -10.50 3.59 -13.16
CA TYR A 5 -9.34 3.81 -14.02
C TYR A 5 -8.16 2.92 -13.62
N ILE A 6 -7.93 2.79 -12.32
CA ILE A 6 -6.88 1.91 -11.79
C ILE A 6 -7.21 0.45 -12.09
N GLU A 7 -8.47 0.03 -11.90
CA GLU A 7 -8.92 -1.32 -12.24
C GLU A 7 -8.83 -1.60 -13.74
N ASN A 8 -9.17 -0.65 -14.62
CA ASN A 8 -9.05 -0.81 -16.07
C ASN A 8 -7.58 -0.87 -16.52
N THR A 9 -6.71 -0.04 -15.95
CA THR A 9 -5.28 -0.06 -16.27
C THR A 9 -4.65 -1.37 -15.82
N LEU A 10 -4.97 -1.84 -14.63
CA LEU A 10 -4.50 -3.12 -14.11
C LEU A 10 -5.08 -4.31 -14.88
N SER A 11 -6.34 -4.25 -15.34
CA SER A 11 -6.97 -5.33 -16.11
C SER A 11 -6.45 -5.45 -17.54
N ASN A 12 -6.13 -4.35 -18.20
CA ASN A 12 -5.55 -4.33 -19.53
C ASN A 12 -4.11 -4.89 -19.57
N HIS A 13 -3.40 -4.88 -18.44
CA HIS A 13 -2.07 -5.47 -18.29
C HIS A 13 -2.09 -6.90 -17.70
N GLY A 14 -3.23 -7.57 -17.68
CA GLY A 14 -3.34 -8.95 -17.17
C GLY A 14 -3.30 -9.12 -15.65
N TRP A 15 -3.32 -8.02 -14.91
CA TRP A 15 -3.17 -8.00 -13.45
C TRP A 15 -4.39 -8.53 -12.69
N ARG A 16 -5.55 -8.55 -13.33
CA ARG A 16 -6.81 -9.05 -12.71
C ARG A 16 -6.72 -10.50 -12.25
N ASN A 17 -6.01 -11.33 -12.99
CA ASN A 17 -5.86 -12.75 -12.67
C ASN A 17 -4.83 -13.01 -11.56
N GLN A 18 -3.91 -12.10 -11.29
CA GLN A 18 -2.86 -12.26 -10.29
C GLN A 18 -3.26 -11.76 -8.89
N ALA A 19 -4.14 -10.79 -8.80
CA ALA A 19 -4.75 -10.38 -7.53
C ALA A 19 -5.63 -11.49 -6.93
N ILE A 20 -6.26 -12.31 -7.77
CA ILE A 20 -7.11 -13.44 -7.37
C ILE A 20 -6.27 -14.64 -6.90
N THR A 21 -5.07 -14.87 -7.44
CA THR A 21 -4.17 -15.94 -6.99
C THR A 21 -3.60 -15.70 -5.59
N PHE A 22 -3.66 -14.50 -5.08
CA PHE A 22 -3.33 -14.20 -3.68
C PHE A 22 -4.38 -14.71 -2.68
N ARG A 23 -5.55 -15.14 -3.16
CA ARG A 23 -6.68 -15.56 -2.31
C ARG A 23 -6.76 -17.06 -2.03
N GLY A 24 -5.95 -17.87 -2.63
CA GLY A 24 -6.03 -19.30 -2.37
C GLY A 24 -5.09 -20.15 -3.18
N THR A 25 -3.95 -20.41 -2.68
CA THR A 25 -3.29 -21.73 -2.69
C THR A 25 -1.99 -21.62 -1.91
N LEU A 26 -1.79 -22.50 -0.98
CA LEU A 26 -0.51 -22.90 -0.40
C LEU A 26 0.29 -23.65 -1.49
N ALA A 27 0.64 -22.97 -2.56
CA ALA A 27 1.59 -23.49 -3.54
C ALA A 27 3.00 -23.22 -3.01
N SER A 28 3.85 -24.21 -3.14
CA SER A 28 5.22 -24.28 -2.62
C SER A 28 5.98 -22.95 -2.68
N SER A 29 6.70 -22.63 -1.62
CA SER A 29 7.49 -21.41 -1.39
C SER A 29 8.29 -20.93 -2.60
N ALA A 30 8.87 -21.83 -3.38
CA ALA A 30 9.70 -21.52 -4.55
C ALA A 30 8.90 -20.92 -5.74
N TYR A 31 7.66 -21.35 -5.95
CA TYR A 31 6.83 -20.85 -7.05
C TYR A 31 6.29 -19.44 -6.77
N VAL A 32 6.03 -19.15 -5.49
CA VAL A 32 5.62 -17.82 -5.03
C VAL A 32 6.75 -16.81 -5.15
N GLU A 33 7.98 -17.23 -4.98
CA GLU A 33 9.17 -16.37 -5.06
C GLU A 33 9.48 -15.97 -6.52
N SER A 34 9.42 -16.90 -7.46
CA SER A 34 9.63 -16.64 -8.88
C SER A 34 8.55 -15.71 -9.47
N SER A 35 7.28 -15.91 -9.09
CA SER A 35 6.18 -15.04 -9.53
C SER A 35 6.28 -13.61 -8.97
N LYS A 36 6.79 -13.45 -7.74
CA LYS A 36 7.02 -12.12 -7.15
C LYS A 36 8.12 -11.36 -7.86
N VAL A 37 9.19 -12.02 -8.25
CA VAL A 37 10.33 -11.41 -8.97
C VAL A 37 9.91 -10.94 -10.37
N GLN A 38 9.06 -11.69 -11.06
CA GLN A 38 8.54 -11.30 -12.39
C GLN A 38 7.58 -10.11 -12.36
N LEU A 39 6.80 -9.94 -11.27
CA LEU A 39 5.85 -8.84 -11.10
C LEU A 39 6.49 -7.47 -10.84
N LEU A 40 7.74 -7.43 -10.39
CA LEU A 40 8.42 -6.19 -10.01
C LEU A 40 8.71 -5.26 -11.21
N PRO A 41 9.19 -5.75 -12.37
CA PRO A 41 9.40 -4.92 -13.55
C PRO A 41 8.11 -4.29 -14.09
N GLU A 42 7.06 -5.09 -14.26
CA GLU A 42 5.74 -4.62 -14.73
C GLU A 42 5.12 -3.59 -13.79
N GLN A 43 5.23 -3.84 -12.48
CA GLN A 43 4.77 -2.92 -11.46
C GLN A 43 5.52 -1.58 -11.52
N LYS A 44 6.83 -1.62 -11.74
CA LYS A 44 7.65 -0.43 -11.91
C LYS A 44 7.21 0.39 -13.13
N GLU A 45 6.97 -0.26 -14.26
CA GLU A 45 6.53 0.38 -15.50
C GLU A 45 5.20 1.11 -15.31
N VAL A 46 4.19 0.44 -14.73
CA VAL A 46 2.88 1.05 -14.47
C VAL A 46 2.97 2.24 -13.53
N ILE A 47 3.71 2.11 -12.42
CA ILE A 47 3.85 3.19 -11.44
C ILE A 47 4.60 4.38 -12.05
N THR A 48 5.65 4.14 -12.82
CA THR A 48 6.38 5.19 -13.52
C THR A 48 5.50 5.87 -14.56
N GLY A 49 4.72 5.10 -15.33
CA GLY A 49 3.77 5.65 -16.30
C GLY A 49 2.72 6.55 -15.65
N ILE A 50 2.21 6.20 -14.48
CA ILE A 50 1.28 7.07 -13.71
C ILE A 50 1.94 8.40 -13.35
N ALA A 51 3.19 8.38 -12.88
CA ALA A 51 3.92 9.61 -12.53
C ALA A 51 4.21 10.47 -13.76
N GLN A 52 4.54 9.86 -14.90
CA GLN A 52 4.81 10.55 -16.17
C GLN A 52 3.59 11.26 -16.75
N MET A 53 2.36 10.89 -16.37
CA MET A 53 1.16 11.61 -16.77
C MET A 53 1.10 13.05 -16.22
N GLY A 54 1.97 13.42 -15.27
CA GLY A 54 2.04 14.75 -14.67
C GLY A 54 0.80 15.15 -13.88
N LYS A 55 -0.06 14.19 -13.51
CA LYS A 55 -1.26 14.41 -12.70
C LYS A 55 -1.01 14.07 -11.24
N ASP A 56 -1.72 14.77 -10.38
CA ASP A 56 -1.71 14.44 -8.96
C ASP A 56 -2.26 13.05 -8.70
N CYS A 57 -1.51 12.28 -7.94
CA CYS A 57 -1.92 10.94 -7.58
C CYS A 57 -1.49 10.56 -6.16
N VAL A 58 -2.23 9.66 -5.55
CA VAL A 58 -1.87 9.00 -4.30
C VAL A 58 -1.68 7.53 -4.59
N ILE A 59 -0.48 7.02 -4.36
CA ILE A 59 -0.14 5.61 -4.59
C ILE A 59 0.04 4.93 -3.24
N VAL A 60 -0.73 3.87 -3.01
CA VAL A 60 -0.71 3.15 -1.73
C VAL A 60 0.12 1.87 -1.83
N GLY A 61 1.24 1.83 -1.10
CA GLY A 61 2.12 0.67 -1.04
C GLY A 61 2.93 0.46 -2.33
N ARG A 62 3.09 -0.80 -2.76
CA ARG A 62 3.80 -1.20 -4.01
C ARG A 62 5.26 -0.71 -4.10
N ASN A 63 5.86 -0.34 -2.98
CA ASN A 63 7.18 0.29 -2.92
C ASN A 63 7.34 1.52 -3.86
N ALA A 64 6.22 2.20 -4.15
CA ALA A 64 6.17 3.33 -5.06
C ALA A 64 7.18 4.43 -4.70
N TYR A 65 7.45 4.66 -3.41
CA TYR A 65 8.44 5.63 -2.95
C TYR A 65 9.87 5.31 -3.43
N VAL A 66 10.22 4.04 -3.65
CA VAL A 66 11.52 3.64 -4.24
C VAL A 66 11.50 3.83 -5.74
N ILE A 67 10.42 3.38 -6.38
CA ILE A 67 10.24 3.46 -7.83
C ILE A 67 10.24 4.90 -8.30
N LEU A 68 9.58 5.78 -7.54
CA LEU A 68 9.38 7.19 -7.87
C LEU A 68 10.37 8.13 -7.17
N ARG A 69 11.51 7.63 -6.69
CA ARG A 69 12.49 8.43 -5.96
C ARG A 69 12.90 9.69 -6.69
N GLU A 70 13.09 9.61 -8.00
CA GLU A 70 13.49 10.73 -8.86
C GLU A 70 12.40 11.79 -9.06
N TYR A 71 11.15 11.46 -8.74
CA TYR A 71 10.00 12.37 -8.79
C TYR A 71 9.77 13.10 -7.45
N GLU A 72 10.63 12.92 -6.47
CA GLU A 72 10.56 13.53 -5.14
C GLU A 72 9.16 13.45 -4.48
N PRO A 73 8.53 12.26 -4.39
CA PRO A 73 7.20 12.13 -3.83
C PRO A 73 7.18 12.48 -2.34
N LEU A 74 6.03 12.89 -1.83
CA LEU A 74 5.79 12.96 -0.41
C LEU A 74 5.53 11.55 0.15
N ASN A 75 6.55 10.96 0.76
CA ASN A 75 6.47 9.62 1.32
C ASN A 75 5.88 9.65 2.74
N ILE A 76 4.78 8.97 2.92
CA ILE A 76 4.08 8.90 4.19
C ILE A 76 4.01 7.45 4.68
N PHE A 77 4.47 7.20 5.89
CA PHE A 77 4.30 5.92 6.56
C PHE A 77 3.15 6.00 7.57
N VAL A 78 2.14 5.18 7.37
CA VAL A 78 0.94 5.14 8.23
C VAL A 78 0.90 3.86 9.02
N TYR A 79 0.74 3.96 10.34
CA TYR A 79 0.61 2.80 11.21
C TYR A 79 -0.43 3.02 12.31
N ALA A 80 -0.80 1.95 12.99
CA ALA A 80 -1.66 1.98 14.17
C ALA A 80 -1.36 0.78 15.08
N SER A 81 -1.86 0.84 16.31
CA SER A 81 -1.83 -0.32 17.20
C SER A 81 -2.62 -1.51 16.63
N ALA A 82 -2.30 -2.71 17.08
CA ALA A 82 -3.00 -3.92 16.64
C ALA A 82 -4.50 -3.85 16.97
N GLU A 83 -4.83 -3.33 18.16
CA GLU A 83 -6.20 -3.17 18.64
C GLU A 83 -6.99 -2.17 17.77
N ALA A 84 -6.39 -1.02 17.44
CA ALA A 84 -7.04 -0.03 16.58
C ALA A 84 -7.26 -0.55 15.16
N LYS A 85 -6.29 -1.31 14.62
CA LYS A 85 -6.46 -1.98 13.32
C LYS A 85 -7.57 -3.03 13.38
N LEU A 86 -7.59 -3.87 14.42
CA LEU A 86 -8.58 -4.91 14.60
C LEU A 86 -9.99 -4.30 14.67
N LYS A 87 -10.20 -3.31 15.53
CA LYS A 87 -11.47 -2.59 15.65
C LYS A 87 -11.97 -2.09 14.28
N ARG A 88 -11.10 -1.41 13.52
CA ARG A 88 -11.46 -0.88 12.19
C ARG A 88 -11.76 -1.98 11.17
N CYS A 89 -11.05 -3.11 11.24
CA CYS A 89 -11.31 -4.25 10.36
C CYS A 89 -12.68 -4.87 10.68
N THR A 90 -13.01 -5.01 11.97
CA THR A 90 -14.32 -5.54 12.41
C THR A 90 -15.48 -4.61 12.00
N GLU A 91 -15.31 -3.30 12.19
CA GLU A 91 -16.33 -2.30 11.80
C GLU A 91 -16.57 -2.24 10.28
N ARG A 92 -15.60 -2.63 9.47
CA ARG A 92 -15.68 -2.62 8.00
C ARG A 92 -15.96 -3.98 7.38
N ALA A 93 -16.06 -5.03 8.21
CA ALA A 93 -16.35 -6.36 7.71
C ALA A 93 -17.74 -6.37 7.05
N SER A 94 -17.81 -6.89 5.84
CA SER A 94 -19.06 -7.07 5.12
C SER A 94 -19.92 -8.13 5.82
N ALA A 95 -21.25 -8.02 5.71
CA ALA A 95 -22.23 -8.94 6.31
C ALA A 95 -22.14 -10.37 5.76
N GLY A 96 -21.03 -11.02 5.86
CA GLY A 96 -20.71 -12.38 5.39
C GLY A 96 -19.28 -12.79 5.69
N GLU A 97 -18.45 -11.86 6.16
CA GLU A 97 -17.07 -12.16 6.61
C GLU A 97 -17.08 -12.43 8.13
N ASN A 98 -17.50 -13.63 8.54
CA ASN A 98 -17.47 -14.09 9.94
C ASN A 98 -16.06 -14.59 10.32
N LEU A 99 -15.06 -13.70 10.26
CA LEU A 99 -13.72 -14.01 10.75
C LEU A 99 -13.63 -13.73 12.24
N SER A 100 -13.12 -14.69 13.00
CA SER A 100 -12.80 -14.46 14.42
C SER A 100 -11.69 -13.42 14.58
N GLU A 101 -11.63 -12.74 15.72
CA GLU A 101 -10.55 -11.80 16.05
C GLU A 101 -9.16 -12.41 15.87
N LYS A 102 -9.00 -13.67 16.25
CA LYS A 102 -7.76 -14.42 16.11
C LYS A 102 -7.34 -14.59 14.64
N GLU A 103 -8.29 -14.84 13.76
CA GLU A 103 -8.05 -14.96 12.32
C GLU A 103 -7.74 -13.61 11.69
N LEU A 104 -8.45 -12.55 12.07
CA LEU A 104 -8.15 -11.18 11.64
C LEU A 104 -6.74 -10.76 12.06
N LEU A 105 -6.34 -11.01 13.29
CA LEU A 105 -4.99 -10.71 13.78
C LEU A 105 -3.92 -11.49 13.01
N ARG A 106 -4.15 -12.78 12.72
CA ARG A 106 -3.24 -13.59 11.90
C ARG A 106 -3.13 -13.02 10.49
N ARG A 107 -4.25 -12.66 9.87
CA ARG A 107 -4.31 -12.06 8.53
C ARG A 107 -3.54 -10.74 8.48
N MET A 108 -3.75 -9.86 9.47
CA MET A 108 -3.03 -8.59 9.59
C MET A 108 -1.52 -8.78 9.70
N LYS A 109 -1.07 -9.66 10.61
CA LYS A 109 0.36 -9.99 10.77
C LYS A 109 0.97 -10.54 9.49
N ARG A 110 0.26 -11.41 8.78
CA ARG A 110 0.71 -11.96 7.50
C ARG A 110 0.86 -10.87 6.45
N ILE A 111 -0.12 -9.98 6.32
CA ILE A 111 -0.08 -8.87 5.35
C ILE A 111 1.09 -7.93 5.66
N ASP A 112 1.27 -7.55 6.90
CA ASP A 112 2.38 -6.68 7.31
C ASP A 112 3.75 -7.39 7.14
N GLY A 113 3.81 -8.71 7.37
CA GLY A 113 4.99 -9.53 7.10
C GLY A 113 5.37 -9.56 5.61
N VAL A 114 4.40 -9.74 4.71
CA VAL A 114 4.62 -9.69 3.26
C VAL A 114 5.10 -8.31 2.82
N ARG A 115 4.49 -7.24 3.32
CA ARG A 115 4.90 -5.85 3.02
C ARG A 115 6.35 -5.60 3.45
N ARG A 116 6.71 -6.03 4.66
CA ARG A 116 8.07 -5.94 5.18
C ARG A 116 9.06 -6.67 4.29
N GLN A 117 8.81 -7.95 4.04
CA GLN A 117 9.69 -8.79 3.24
C GLN A 117 9.89 -8.23 1.83
N THR A 118 8.80 -7.83 1.16
CA THR A 118 8.88 -7.23 -0.17
C THR A 118 9.71 -5.95 -0.16
N ARG A 119 9.54 -5.13 0.89
CA ARG A 119 10.32 -3.91 1.07
C ARG A 119 11.81 -4.20 1.22
N GLU A 120 12.17 -5.07 2.15
CA GLU A 120 13.54 -5.42 2.46
C GLU A 120 14.27 -6.03 1.25
N LEU A 121 13.58 -6.88 0.48
CA LEU A 121 14.11 -7.44 -0.76
C LEU A 121 14.38 -6.37 -1.83
N MET A 122 13.50 -5.37 -1.97
CA MET A 122 13.65 -4.35 -3.01
C MET A 122 14.65 -3.25 -2.66
N THR A 123 14.87 -2.99 -1.39
CA THR A 123 15.58 -1.76 -0.97
C THR A 123 16.79 -2.03 -0.08
N GLY A 124 16.93 -3.23 0.46
CA GLY A 124 17.92 -3.54 1.50
C GLY A 124 17.69 -2.80 2.82
N SER A 125 16.59 -2.01 2.96
CA SER A 125 16.32 -1.19 4.13
C SER A 125 15.10 -1.69 4.91
N GLN A 126 15.10 -1.47 6.22
CA GLN A 126 14.03 -1.93 7.10
C GLN A 126 12.69 -1.24 6.79
N TRP A 127 11.60 -1.99 6.90
CA TRP A 127 10.25 -1.46 6.77
C TRP A 127 9.91 -0.52 7.93
N GLY A 128 9.51 0.72 7.63
CA GLY A 128 9.26 1.77 8.62
C GLY A 128 10.53 2.52 9.07
N GLN A 129 11.65 2.35 8.38
CA GLN A 129 12.86 3.14 8.63
C GLN A 129 12.57 4.63 8.43
N ARG A 130 12.84 5.43 9.45
CA ARG A 130 12.41 6.84 9.51
C ARG A 130 12.90 7.69 8.35
N ASP A 131 14.14 7.51 7.95
CA ASP A 131 14.79 8.33 6.91
C ASP A 131 14.18 8.17 5.51
N ALA A 132 13.33 7.14 5.34
CA ALA A 132 12.65 6.89 4.07
C ALA A 132 11.33 7.66 3.90
N TYR A 133 10.86 8.36 4.94
CA TYR A 133 9.56 9.02 4.95
C TYR A 133 9.67 10.44 5.46
N GLN A 134 8.99 11.38 4.77
CA GLN A 134 8.86 12.76 5.24
C GLN A 134 7.83 12.89 6.35
N LEU A 135 6.89 11.94 6.43
CA LEU A 135 5.86 11.92 7.46
C LEU A 135 5.61 10.48 7.94
N ILE A 136 5.61 10.30 9.27
CA ILE A 136 5.24 9.04 9.92
C ILE A 136 4.06 9.31 10.83
N VAL A 137 2.92 8.65 10.54
CA VAL A 137 1.65 8.95 11.20
C VAL A 137 1.15 7.74 11.98
N ASN A 138 1.02 7.92 13.30
CA ASN A 138 0.31 6.98 14.16
C ASN A 138 -1.18 7.32 14.18
N THR A 139 -2.01 6.45 13.59
CA THR A 139 -3.45 6.69 13.47
C THR A 139 -4.27 6.08 14.62
N THR A 140 -3.64 5.56 15.66
CA THR A 140 -4.31 4.76 16.71
C THR A 140 -5.49 5.48 17.34
N GLN A 141 -5.31 6.76 17.72
CA GLN A 141 -6.31 7.56 18.45
C GLN A 141 -6.98 8.63 17.59
N TRP A 142 -6.81 8.56 16.26
CA TRP A 142 -7.33 9.58 15.38
C TRP A 142 -8.59 9.16 14.64
N GLU A 143 -9.49 10.11 14.45
CA GLU A 143 -10.54 9.99 13.46
C GLU A 143 -9.88 10.12 12.06
N ILE A 144 -10.07 9.09 11.22
CA ILE A 144 -9.31 8.94 9.97
C ILE A 144 -9.61 10.05 8.96
N LYS A 145 -10.87 10.51 8.87
CA LYS A 145 -11.24 11.55 7.91
C LYS A 145 -10.62 12.91 8.27
N GLN A 146 -10.60 13.25 9.55
CA GLN A 146 -9.97 14.49 10.04
C GLN A 146 -8.45 14.44 9.84
N LEU A 147 -7.84 13.30 10.15
CA LEU A 147 -6.42 13.11 9.93
C LEU A 147 -6.06 13.20 8.43
N ALA A 148 -6.88 12.63 7.56
CA ALA A 148 -6.68 12.71 6.11
C ALA A 148 -6.71 14.17 5.60
N GLN A 149 -7.57 15.02 6.16
CA GLN A 149 -7.62 16.46 5.84
C GLN A 149 -6.32 17.17 6.26
N ALA A 150 -5.81 16.86 7.46
CA ALA A 150 -4.54 17.41 7.93
C ALA A 150 -3.36 16.99 7.06
N VAL A 151 -3.31 15.71 6.66
CA VAL A 151 -2.28 15.19 5.76
C VAL A 151 -2.39 15.82 4.37
N ALA A 152 -3.60 16.03 3.85
CA ALA A 152 -3.81 16.72 2.59
C ALA A 152 -3.31 18.18 2.65
N TYR A 153 -3.55 18.88 3.76
CA TYR A 153 -3.00 20.22 3.97
C TYR A 153 -1.47 20.25 3.99
N LEU A 154 -0.83 19.27 4.65
CA LEU A 154 0.63 19.14 4.62
C LEU A 154 1.16 18.88 3.20
N ALA A 155 0.45 18.09 2.41
CA ALA A 155 0.81 17.88 1.00
C ALA A 155 0.68 19.17 0.18
N ASP A 156 -0.38 19.97 0.38
CA ASP A 156 -0.55 21.28 -0.24
C ASP A 156 0.62 22.22 0.10
N CYS A 157 1.04 22.25 1.36
CA CYS A 157 2.20 23.02 1.80
C CYS A 157 3.51 22.54 1.13
N ARG A 158 3.68 21.22 1.02
CA ARG A 158 4.90 20.64 0.41
C ARG A 158 5.01 20.95 -1.07
N PHE A 159 3.89 20.96 -1.79
CA PHE A 159 3.85 21.18 -3.23
C PHE A 159 3.47 22.61 -3.64
N GLY A 160 3.40 23.55 -2.68
CA GLY A 160 3.15 24.96 -2.93
C GLY A 160 1.73 25.27 -3.43
N ARG A 161 0.74 24.43 -3.12
CA ARG A 161 -0.64 24.64 -3.53
C ARG A 161 -1.34 25.61 -2.58
N LYS A 162 -1.94 26.64 -3.16
CA LYS A 162 -2.88 27.52 -2.44
C LYS A 162 -4.28 26.92 -2.55
N ARG A 163 -4.93 26.70 -1.43
CA ARG A 163 -6.38 26.39 -1.37
C ARG A 163 -7.19 27.66 -1.60
#